data_63836fe8dc7a4b4daedff9160c84c2d3
#
_entry.id   63836fe8dc7a4b4daedff9160c84c2d3
#
_cell.length_a   1.000
_cell.length_b   1.000
_cell.length_c   1.000
_cell.angle_alpha   90.00
_cell.angle_beta   90.00
_cell.angle_gamma   90.00
#
_symmetry.space_group_name_H-M   'P 1'
#
loop_
_entity.id
_entity.type
_entity.pdbx_description
1 polymer ?
#
loop_
_entity_poly.entity_id
_entity_poly.type
_entity_poly.pdbx_seq_one_letter_code
_entity_poly.pdbx_strand_id
1 'polypeptide(L)'
;VADKIAEARAAAQYLVAWLDPGRDEVGIFSFDTGLYELRPFATADGPAGLQATLAGVMPFGMTSLHDAVAATARVVAERANVHRAVIVLTDGVDNGSRLTPAEVSGIASSIDVPVYIVAVVSPLDHAGASSAVRSERPVPVGDLADLARWTGGELYVSSSAAHTSAATREIVEELRHQYLIAFEPGTRPGWHPLEVRTRKDNLIVRARSGYMAGQAQD
;
A
#
# COMPACT_ATOMS: atom_id res chain seq x y z
N VAL A 1 5.55 14.67 15.83
CA VAL A 1 4.89 14.82 14.51
C VAL A 1 5.92 15.15 13.43
N ALA A 2 6.80 16.16 13.64
CA ALA A 2 7.83 16.53 12.65
C ALA A 2 8.76 15.36 12.27
N ASP A 3 9.14 14.53 13.25
CA ASP A 3 10.03 13.38 13.02
C ASP A 3 9.35 12.31 12.15
N LYS A 4 8.06 12.04 12.34
CA LYS A 4 7.32 11.05 11.55
C LYS A 4 7.20 11.42 10.07
N ILE A 5 7.03 12.72 9.76
CA ILE A 5 7.05 13.19 8.36
C ILE A 5 8.44 13.06 7.74
N ALA A 6 9.50 13.34 8.50
CA ALA A 6 10.86 13.14 8.00
C ALA A 6 11.11 11.66 7.66
N GLU A 7 10.63 10.75 8.50
CA GLU A 7 10.70 9.30 8.26
C GLU A 7 9.87 8.85 7.06
N ALA A 8 8.64 9.37 6.89
CA ALA A 8 7.81 9.09 5.73
C ALA A 8 8.45 9.61 4.42
N ARG A 9 9.06 10.80 4.46
CA ARG A 9 9.82 11.32 3.32
C ARG A 9 11.02 10.44 2.98
N ALA A 10 11.75 9.98 3.99
CA ALA A 10 12.87 9.06 3.79
C ALA A 10 12.39 7.73 3.20
N ALA A 11 11.27 7.20 3.68
CA ALA A 11 10.64 5.99 3.15
C ALA A 11 10.30 6.14 1.66
N ALA A 12 9.68 7.27 1.28
CA ALA A 12 9.36 7.57 -0.11
C ALA A 12 10.62 7.69 -0.98
N GLN A 13 11.70 8.29 -0.45
CA GLN A 13 12.97 8.37 -1.16
C GLN A 13 13.60 6.99 -1.39
N TYR A 14 13.56 6.11 -0.39
CA TYR A 14 14.02 4.72 -0.54
C TYR A 14 13.21 3.99 -1.61
N LEU A 15 11.89 4.12 -1.58
CA LEU A 15 11.02 3.49 -2.57
C LEU A 15 11.38 3.91 -4.00
N VAL A 16 11.46 5.22 -4.25
CA VAL A 16 11.76 5.74 -5.59
C VAL A 16 13.18 5.40 -6.05
N ALA A 17 14.13 5.23 -5.12
CA ALA A 17 15.48 4.78 -5.45
C ALA A 17 15.54 3.34 -6.01
N TRP A 18 14.52 2.51 -5.75
CA TRP A 18 14.40 1.17 -6.29
C TRP A 18 13.63 1.09 -7.62
N LEU A 19 12.98 2.17 -8.06
CA LEU A 19 12.29 2.23 -9.33
C LEU A 19 13.27 2.39 -10.49
N ASP A 20 12.92 1.81 -11.63
CA ASP A 20 13.71 1.93 -12.87
C ASP A 20 13.33 3.22 -13.61
N PRO A 21 14.24 4.21 -13.68
CA PRO A 21 14.00 5.44 -14.45
C PRO A 21 13.70 5.13 -15.91
N GLY A 22 12.65 5.75 -16.45
CA GLY A 22 12.23 5.56 -17.83
C GLY A 22 11.35 4.35 -18.10
N ARG A 23 11.11 3.50 -17.08
CA ARG A 23 10.27 2.30 -17.19
C ARG A 23 9.10 2.31 -16.21
N ASP A 24 9.39 2.58 -14.95
CA ASP A 24 8.38 2.61 -13.91
C ASP A 24 7.68 3.97 -13.88
N GLU A 25 6.37 3.99 -13.63
CA GLU A 25 5.60 5.20 -13.43
C GLU A 25 5.24 5.37 -11.96
N VAL A 26 5.27 6.59 -11.47
CA VAL A 26 4.89 6.94 -10.10
C VAL A 26 4.03 8.19 -10.07
N GLY A 27 2.90 8.11 -9.37
CA GLY A 27 2.09 9.25 -8.94
C GLY A 27 2.24 9.43 -7.43
N ILE A 28 2.22 10.66 -6.95
CA ILE A 28 2.43 10.98 -5.53
C ILE A 28 1.23 11.76 -5.02
N PHE A 29 0.67 11.26 -3.94
CA PHE A 29 -0.49 11.84 -3.28
C PHE A 29 -0.17 12.10 -1.80
N SER A 30 -0.72 13.14 -1.26
CA SER A 30 -0.83 13.34 0.18
C SER A 30 -2.29 13.25 0.61
N PHE A 31 -2.52 12.90 1.85
CA PHE A 31 -3.86 12.84 2.40
C PHE A 31 -3.89 13.36 3.85
N ASP A 32 -5.02 13.97 4.16
CA ASP A 32 -5.46 14.35 5.51
C ASP A 32 -6.95 14.04 5.64
N THR A 33 -7.83 15.01 5.65
CA THR A 33 -9.29 14.87 5.48
C THR A 33 -9.71 14.66 4.03
N GLY A 34 -8.78 14.86 3.08
CA GLY A 34 -8.95 14.68 1.64
C GLY A 34 -7.71 14.08 1.00
N LEU A 35 -7.81 13.74 -0.28
CA LEU A 35 -6.69 13.27 -1.10
C LEU A 35 -6.23 14.40 -2.02
N TYR A 36 -4.93 14.67 -2.03
CA TYR A 36 -4.31 15.73 -2.83
C TYR A 36 -3.24 15.13 -3.72
N GLU A 37 -3.35 15.34 -5.03
CA GLU A 37 -2.30 14.97 -5.97
C GLU A 37 -1.14 15.98 -5.86
N LEU A 38 0.01 15.52 -5.40
CA LEU A 38 1.24 16.31 -5.34
C LEU A 38 2.00 16.22 -6.65
N ARG A 39 1.92 15.08 -7.31
CA ARG A 39 2.56 14.82 -8.59
C ARG A 39 1.70 13.81 -9.38
N PRO A 40 1.29 14.15 -10.61
CA PRO A 40 0.60 13.22 -11.47
C PRO A 40 1.50 12.05 -11.85
N PHE A 41 0.89 10.97 -12.34
CA PHE A 41 1.66 9.82 -12.82
C PHE A 41 2.59 10.22 -13.95
N ALA A 42 3.86 9.95 -13.74
CA ALA A 42 4.93 10.18 -14.68
C ALA A 42 6.01 9.11 -14.51
N THR A 43 6.85 8.95 -15.52
CA THR A 43 8.01 8.08 -15.44
C THR A 43 8.89 8.48 -14.26
N ALA A 44 9.37 7.51 -13.52
CA ALA A 44 10.24 7.73 -12.37
C ALA A 44 11.51 8.50 -12.79
N ASP A 45 11.80 9.60 -12.10
CA ASP A 45 12.94 10.50 -12.33
C ASP A 45 13.97 10.45 -11.20
N GLY A 46 13.81 9.46 -10.32
CA GLY A 46 14.70 9.22 -9.21
C GLY A 46 14.42 10.09 -7.97
N PRO A 47 15.27 9.95 -6.92
CA PRO A 47 15.03 10.57 -5.63
C PRO A 47 15.02 12.09 -5.61
N ALA A 48 15.76 12.74 -6.53
CA ALA A 48 15.87 14.21 -6.56
C ALA A 48 14.54 14.89 -6.93
N GLY A 49 13.83 14.37 -7.94
CA GLY A 49 12.51 14.87 -8.34
C GLY A 49 11.47 14.68 -7.24
N LEU A 50 11.52 13.54 -6.56
CA LEU A 50 10.66 13.27 -5.41
C LEU A 50 10.92 14.23 -4.25
N GLN A 51 12.18 14.52 -3.94
CA GLN A 51 12.54 15.39 -2.83
C GLN A 51 11.92 16.78 -3.00
N ALA A 52 11.95 17.34 -4.20
CA ALA A 52 11.31 18.62 -4.50
C ALA A 52 9.79 18.57 -4.28
N THR A 53 9.14 17.50 -4.72
CA THR A 53 7.70 17.29 -4.53
C THR A 53 7.32 17.22 -3.06
N LEU A 54 8.09 16.48 -2.24
CA LEU A 54 7.79 16.27 -0.84
C LEU A 54 8.22 17.41 0.09
N ALA A 55 9.05 18.35 -0.38
CA ALA A 55 9.57 19.45 0.45
C ALA A 55 8.46 20.33 1.04
N GLY A 56 7.37 20.53 0.29
CA GLY A 56 6.22 21.35 0.68
C GLY A 56 5.16 20.64 1.51
N VAL A 57 5.26 19.32 1.71
CA VAL A 57 4.25 18.57 2.47
C VAL A 57 4.36 18.88 3.95
N MET A 58 3.29 19.43 4.52
CA MET A 58 3.21 19.74 5.96
C MET A 58 2.18 18.83 6.61
N PRO A 59 2.44 18.36 7.86
CA PRO A 59 1.44 17.59 8.59
C PRO A 59 0.28 18.51 8.98
N PHE A 60 -0.92 18.16 8.58
CA PHE A 60 -2.09 18.96 8.91
C PHE A 60 -3.35 18.08 8.92
N GLY A 61 -4.28 18.36 9.85
CA GLY A 61 -5.61 17.78 9.85
C GLY A 61 -5.73 16.37 10.45
N MET A 62 -6.84 15.72 10.12
CA MET A 62 -7.15 14.33 10.48
C MET A 62 -6.55 13.39 9.44
N THR A 63 -6.48 12.10 9.76
CA THR A 63 -5.95 11.08 8.86
C THR A 63 -7.10 10.22 8.32
N SER A 64 -7.54 10.48 7.09
CA SER A 64 -8.56 9.69 6.37
C SER A 64 -7.90 8.64 5.47
N LEU A 65 -7.18 7.70 6.08
CA LEU A 65 -6.35 6.73 5.37
C LEU A 65 -7.18 5.80 4.49
N HIS A 66 -8.27 5.25 5.01
CA HIS A 66 -9.12 4.33 4.27
C HIS A 66 -9.74 4.99 3.04
N ASP A 67 -10.27 6.21 3.18
CA ASP A 67 -10.83 6.98 2.08
C ASP A 67 -9.76 7.30 1.02
N ALA A 68 -8.55 7.67 1.45
CA ALA A 68 -7.43 7.95 0.58
C ALA A 68 -6.98 6.71 -0.21
N VAL A 69 -6.89 5.55 0.45
CA VAL A 69 -6.56 4.28 -0.23
C VAL A 69 -7.59 3.94 -1.28
N ALA A 70 -8.89 4.02 -0.95
CA ALA A 70 -9.96 3.74 -1.91
C ALA A 70 -9.93 4.67 -3.12
N ALA A 71 -9.71 5.98 -2.89
CA ALA A 71 -9.63 6.96 -3.97
C ALA A 71 -8.39 6.73 -4.85
N THR A 72 -7.22 6.51 -4.23
CA THR A 72 -5.97 6.26 -4.96
C THR A 72 -6.04 4.95 -5.75
N ALA A 73 -6.63 3.90 -5.19
CA ALA A 73 -6.78 2.63 -5.88
C ALA A 73 -7.61 2.77 -7.17
N ARG A 74 -8.66 3.60 -7.18
CA ARG A 74 -9.44 3.90 -8.39
C ARG A 74 -8.59 4.61 -9.45
N VAL A 75 -7.80 5.61 -9.04
CA VAL A 75 -6.89 6.33 -9.96
C VAL A 75 -5.85 5.39 -10.57
N VAL A 76 -5.29 4.49 -9.75
CA VAL A 76 -4.34 3.46 -10.20
C VAL A 76 -4.98 2.46 -11.15
N ALA A 77 -6.24 2.10 -10.94
CA ALA A 77 -6.97 1.17 -11.80
C ALA A 77 -7.11 1.66 -13.25
N GLU A 78 -7.16 2.98 -13.45
CA GLU A 78 -7.25 3.59 -14.78
C GLU A 78 -5.93 3.55 -15.56
N ARG A 79 -4.83 3.16 -14.92
CA ARG A 79 -3.52 3.06 -15.58
C ARG A 79 -3.44 1.81 -16.44
N ALA A 80 -2.77 1.93 -17.60
CA ALA A 80 -2.61 0.83 -18.55
C ALA A 80 -1.61 -0.26 -18.10
N ASN A 81 -0.80 0.04 -17.09
CA ASN A 81 0.22 -0.86 -16.60
C ASN A 81 -0.41 -2.10 -15.96
N VAL A 82 0.11 -3.28 -16.28
CA VAL A 82 -0.39 -4.56 -15.74
C VAL A 82 -0.01 -4.72 -14.26
N HIS A 83 1.24 -4.38 -13.92
CA HIS A 83 1.72 -4.39 -12.53
C HIS A 83 1.44 -3.03 -11.91
N ARG A 84 0.51 -2.99 -10.98
CA ARG A 84 0.03 -1.77 -10.33
C ARG A 84 -0.07 -2.00 -8.84
N ALA A 85 0.17 -0.97 -8.04
CA ALA A 85 -0.01 -1.03 -6.60
C ALA A 85 -0.25 0.35 -6.01
N VAL A 86 -0.87 0.40 -4.84
CA VAL A 86 -0.87 1.53 -3.94
C VAL A 86 0.10 1.24 -2.80
N ILE A 87 1.01 2.17 -2.52
CA ILE A 87 1.95 2.06 -1.40
C ILE A 87 1.65 3.23 -0.46
N VAL A 88 1.23 2.89 0.75
CA VAL A 88 0.85 3.86 1.78
C VAL A 88 1.97 3.99 2.80
N LEU A 89 2.39 5.23 3.05
CA LEU A 89 3.32 5.57 4.13
C LEU A 89 2.52 6.28 5.21
N THR A 90 2.39 5.67 6.39
CA THR A 90 1.54 6.17 7.46
C THR A 90 2.14 5.89 8.83
N ASP A 91 1.67 6.59 9.86
CA ASP A 91 1.96 6.27 11.26
C ASP A 91 0.94 5.30 11.88
N GLY A 92 0.01 4.81 11.08
CA GLY A 92 -0.90 3.71 11.42
C GLY A 92 -2.25 4.11 12.04
N VAL A 93 -2.54 5.39 12.21
CA VAL A 93 -3.79 5.84 12.84
C VAL A 93 -4.73 6.45 11.81
N ASP A 94 -5.86 5.78 11.55
CA ASP A 94 -7.01 6.39 10.86
C ASP A 94 -7.95 7.00 11.91
N ASN A 95 -8.29 8.26 11.73
CA ASN A 95 -9.19 8.96 12.62
C ASN A 95 -10.21 9.86 11.89
N GLY A 96 -10.26 9.78 10.57
CA GLY A 96 -11.07 10.65 9.73
C GLY A 96 -11.83 9.99 8.60
N SER A 97 -11.58 8.71 8.30
CA SER A 97 -12.25 8.03 7.20
C SER A 97 -13.73 7.77 7.46
N ARG A 98 -14.50 7.79 6.39
CA ARG A 98 -15.90 7.36 6.34
C ARG A 98 -16.03 5.89 5.98
N LEU A 99 -15.11 5.39 5.15
CA LEU A 99 -15.05 4.00 4.74
C LEU A 99 -14.43 3.14 5.82
N THR A 100 -14.96 1.94 5.97
CA THR A 100 -14.38 0.89 6.80
C THR A 100 -13.27 0.15 6.05
N PRO A 101 -12.34 -0.52 6.75
CA PRO A 101 -11.33 -1.37 6.11
C PRO A 101 -11.92 -2.41 5.15
N ALA A 102 -13.06 -2.99 5.51
CA ALA A 102 -13.75 -3.98 4.67
C ALA A 102 -14.26 -3.39 3.35
N GLU A 103 -14.84 -2.17 3.38
CA GLU A 103 -15.30 -1.48 2.18
C GLU A 103 -14.14 -1.11 1.27
N VAL A 104 -13.04 -0.61 1.83
CA VAL A 104 -11.82 -0.30 1.06
C VAL A 104 -11.22 -1.54 0.43
N SER A 105 -11.16 -2.63 1.18
CA SER A 105 -10.69 -3.93 0.66
C SER A 105 -11.55 -4.44 -0.48
N GLY A 106 -12.87 -4.28 -0.36
CA GLY A 106 -13.81 -4.62 -1.43
C GLY A 106 -13.54 -3.81 -2.69
N ILE A 107 -13.34 -2.49 -2.56
CA ILE A 107 -13.01 -1.60 -3.68
C ILE A 107 -11.68 -2.00 -4.33
N ALA A 108 -10.60 -2.07 -3.55
CA ALA A 108 -9.27 -2.38 -4.07
C ALA A 108 -9.19 -3.77 -4.70
N SER A 109 -9.84 -4.78 -4.10
CA SER A 109 -9.90 -6.13 -4.66
C SER A 109 -10.74 -6.22 -5.93
N SER A 110 -11.79 -5.40 -6.07
CA SER A 110 -12.63 -5.40 -7.27
C SER A 110 -11.91 -4.84 -8.49
N ILE A 111 -10.95 -3.94 -8.29
CA ILE A 111 -10.18 -3.29 -9.35
C ILE A 111 -8.76 -3.87 -9.50
N ASP A 112 -8.45 -4.95 -8.79
CA ASP A 112 -7.18 -5.69 -8.87
C ASP A 112 -5.94 -4.82 -8.60
N VAL A 113 -5.98 -4.04 -7.51
CA VAL A 113 -4.88 -3.18 -7.07
C VAL A 113 -4.44 -3.60 -5.68
N PRO A 114 -3.29 -4.25 -5.51
CA PRO A 114 -2.75 -4.58 -4.20
C PRO A 114 -2.33 -3.31 -3.44
N VAL A 115 -2.58 -3.32 -2.14
CA VAL A 115 -2.25 -2.21 -1.23
C VAL A 115 -1.14 -2.65 -0.28
N TYR A 116 0.01 -2.02 -0.38
CA TYR A 116 1.11 -2.19 0.55
C TYR A 116 1.11 -1.04 1.55
N ILE A 117 1.33 -1.35 2.81
CA ILE A 117 1.33 -0.34 3.87
C ILE A 117 2.67 -0.40 4.61
N VAL A 118 3.35 0.73 4.68
CA VAL A 118 4.55 0.89 5.51
C VAL A 118 4.16 1.79 6.69
N ALA A 119 3.90 1.15 7.83
CA ALA A 119 3.59 1.84 9.07
C ALA A 119 4.89 2.25 9.77
N VAL A 120 5.15 3.55 9.81
CA VAL A 120 6.34 4.12 10.45
C VAL A 120 5.99 4.42 11.90
N VAL A 121 6.57 3.65 12.82
CA VAL A 121 6.34 3.77 14.27
C VAL A 121 7.58 4.28 14.99
N SER A 122 7.36 5.02 16.09
CA SER A 122 8.48 5.48 16.90
C SER A 122 9.24 4.30 17.52
N PRO A 123 10.59 4.32 17.58
CA PRO A 123 11.36 3.32 18.31
C PRO A 123 10.96 3.17 19.78
N LEU A 124 10.43 4.24 20.39
CA LEU A 124 9.94 4.24 21.76
C LEU A 124 8.65 3.44 21.94
N ASP A 125 7.83 3.36 20.89
CA ASP A 125 6.59 2.57 20.89
C ASP A 125 6.88 1.08 20.61
N HIS A 126 8.13 0.76 20.23
CA HIS A 126 8.60 -0.59 19.86
C HIS A 126 9.69 -1.12 20.80
N ALA A 127 9.76 -0.67 22.03
CA ALA A 127 10.72 -1.18 23.00
C ALA A 127 10.56 -2.70 23.22
N GLY A 128 11.28 -3.50 22.41
CA GLY A 128 11.32 -4.95 22.53
C GLY A 128 11.21 -5.77 21.23
N ALA A 129 11.00 -5.16 20.08
CA ALA A 129 10.94 -5.87 18.79
C ALA A 129 12.29 -5.81 18.05
N SER A 130 13.16 -6.75 18.33
CA SER A 130 14.29 -7.12 17.46
C SER A 130 13.75 -8.07 16.39
N SER A 131 13.99 -7.75 15.14
CA SER A 131 13.68 -8.49 13.90
C SER A 131 12.25 -8.38 13.34
N ALA A 132 12.18 -8.53 12.03
CA ALA A 132 10.98 -8.61 11.18
C ALA A 132 10.00 -9.71 11.65
N VAL A 133 9.40 -9.53 12.81
CA VAL A 133 8.50 -10.45 13.46
C VAL A 133 7.13 -9.80 13.52
N ARG A 134 6.13 -10.54 13.03
CA ARG A 134 4.73 -10.32 13.33
C ARG A 134 4.58 -9.78 14.74
N SER A 135 4.27 -8.51 14.89
CA SER A 135 4.07 -7.89 16.18
C SER A 135 2.78 -8.45 16.79
N GLU A 136 2.91 -9.25 17.86
CA GLU A 136 1.78 -9.76 18.66
C GLU A 136 1.23 -8.73 19.65
N ARG A 137 1.60 -7.47 19.56
CA ARG A 137 1.05 -6.41 20.42
C ARG A 137 0.10 -5.51 19.65
N PRO A 138 -1.05 -5.14 20.25
CA PRO A 138 -2.07 -4.33 19.62
C PRO A 138 -1.64 -2.85 19.56
N VAL A 139 -0.83 -2.52 18.59
CA VAL A 139 -1.01 -1.23 17.92
C VAL A 139 -2.34 -1.37 17.16
N PRO A 140 -3.17 -0.34 16.94
CA PRO A 140 -4.41 -0.46 16.16
C PRO A 140 -4.10 -0.69 14.67
N VAL A 141 -3.40 -1.76 14.37
CA VAL A 141 -2.87 -2.14 13.05
C VAL A 141 -3.63 -3.35 12.48
N GLY A 142 -4.52 -3.96 13.26
CA GLY A 142 -5.28 -5.13 12.84
C GLY A 142 -6.03 -4.87 11.54
N ASP A 143 -6.69 -3.73 11.45
CA ASP A 143 -7.46 -3.33 10.28
C ASP A 143 -6.58 -3.04 9.06
N LEU A 144 -5.38 -2.49 9.25
CA LEU A 144 -4.43 -2.21 8.18
C LEU A 144 -3.77 -3.49 7.64
N ALA A 145 -3.45 -4.44 8.53
CA ALA A 145 -2.92 -5.74 8.14
C ALA A 145 -3.95 -6.53 7.31
N ASP A 146 -5.20 -6.49 7.73
CA ASP A 146 -6.30 -7.12 7.01
C ASP A 146 -6.55 -6.44 5.67
N LEU A 147 -6.56 -5.10 5.60
CA LEU A 147 -6.68 -4.35 4.37
C LEU A 147 -5.59 -4.73 3.36
N ALA A 148 -4.32 -4.72 3.78
CA ALA A 148 -3.21 -5.10 2.92
C ALA A 148 -3.37 -6.55 2.43
N ARG A 149 -3.58 -7.50 3.35
CA ARG A 149 -3.70 -8.93 3.03
C ARG A 149 -4.88 -9.23 2.09
N TRP A 150 -6.04 -8.60 2.30
CA TRP A 150 -7.22 -8.86 1.46
C TRP A 150 -7.05 -8.36 0.03
N THR A 151 -6.24 -7.33 -0.17
CA THR A 151 -5.92 -6.83 -1.51
C THR A 151 -4.76 -7.55 -2.19
N GLY A 152 -4.07 -8.45 -1.48
CA GLY A 152 -2.89 -9.17 -1.97
C GLY A 152 -1.57 -8.46 -1.75
N GLY A 153 -1.57 -7.36 -0.99
CA GLY A 153 -0.37 -6.68 -0.51
C GLY A 153 0.07 -7.13 0.88
N GLU A 154 0.87 -6.33 1.56
CA GLU A 154 1.44 -6.63 2.88
C GLU A 154 1.57 -5.36 3.73
N LEU A 155 1.51 -5.54 5.06
CA LEU A 155 1.82 -4.49 6.04
C LEU A 155 3.24 -4.67 6.57
N TYR A 156 4.04 -3.64 6.43
CA TYR A 156 5.38 -3.53 7.00
C TYR A 156 5.37 -2.54 8.15
N VAL A 157 5.82 -2.96 9.32
CA VAL A 157 5.99 -2.08 10.48
C VAL A 157 7.47 -1.71 10.56
N SER A 158 7.76 -0.42 10.47
CA SER A 158 9.12 0.10 10.47
C SER A 158 9.37 1.04 11.64
N SER A 159 10.45 0.77 12.39
CA SER A 159 10.92 1.60 13.51
C SER A 159 12.32 2.18 13.27
N SER A 160 12.88 2.00 12.07
CA SER A 160 14.20 2.52 11.73
C SER A 160 14.34 2.70 10.21
N ALA A 161 15.26 3.58 9.79
CA ALA A 161 15.57 3.78 8.37
C ALA A 161 16.01 2.47 7.67
N ALA A 162 16.71 1.59 8.34
CA ALA A 162 17.11 0.30 7.78
C ALA A 162 15.91 -0.62 7.53
N HIS A 163 14.95 -0.68 8.44
CA HIS A 163 13.72 -1.44 8.27
C HIS A 163 12.87 -0.86 7.13
N THR A 164 12.74 0.46 7.07
CA THR A 164 12.02 1.14 5.99
C THR A 164 12.63 0.84 4.62
N SER A 165 13.97 0.94 4.51
CA SER A 165 14.68 0.62 3.26
C SER A 165 14.50 -0.83 2.85
N ALA A 166 14.55 -1.77 3.80
CA ALA A 166 14.32 -3.18 3.53
C ALA A 166 12.87 -3.45 3.05
N ALA A 167 11.88 -2.88 3.73
CA ALA A 167 10.47 -3.02 3.37
C ALA A 167 10.19 -2.45 1.97
N THR A 168 10.66 -1.25 1.66
CA THR A 168 10.45 -0.61 0.34
C THR A 168 11.13 -1.39 -0.78
N ARG A 169 12.31 -1.95 -0.53
CA ARG A 169 12.99 -2.84 -1.47
C ARG A 169 12.17 -4.12 -1.72
N GLU A 170 11.70 -4.77 -0.66
CA GLU A 170 10.90 -5.99 -0.75
C GLU A 170 9.62 -5.75 -1.57
N ILE A 171 8.92 -4.64 -1.33
CA ILE A 171 7.73 -4.26 -2.10
C ILE A 171 8.05 -4.15 -3.61
N VAL A 172 9.11 -3.44 -3.97
CA VAL A 172 9.47 -3.25 -5.39
C VAL A 172 9.90 -4.58 -6.03
N GLU A 173 10.67 -5.41 -5.33
CA GLU A 173 11.05 -6.74 -5.80
C GLU A 173 9.82 -7.64 -6.00
N GLU A 174 8.86 -7.60 -5.08
CA GLU A 174 7.62 -8.36 -5.19
C GLU A 174 6.81 -7.90 -6.41
N LEU A 175 6.63 -6.59 -6.60
CA LEU A 175 5.91 -6.03 -7.75
C LEU A 175 6.53 -6.44 -9.09
N ARG A 176 7.85 -6.57 -9.16
CA ARG A 176 8.56 -7.01 -10.37
C ARG A 176 8.40 -8.49 -10.67
N HIS A 177 8.11 -9.30 -9.65
CA HIS A 177 8.03 -10.75 -9.77
C HIS A 177 6.59 -11.29 -9.62
N GLN A 178 5.58 -10.44 -9.69
CA GLN A 178 4.18 -10.85 -9.64
C GLN A 178 3.79 -11.70 -10.84
N TYR A 179 2.94 -12.68 -10.59
CA TYR A 179 2.28 -13.48 -11.61
C TYR A 179 0.86 -12.96 -11.83
N LEU A 180 0.51 -12.67 -13.08
CA LEU A 180 -0.88 -12.41 -13.45
C LEU A 180 -1.53 -13.74 -13.84
N ILE A 181 -2.54 -14.15 -13.06
CA ILE A 181 -3.31 -15.37 -13.31
C ILE A 181 -4.72 -14.96 -13.68
N ALA A 182 -5.09 -15.16 -14.94
CA ALA A 182 -6.45 -14.94 -15.41
C ALA A 182 -7.29 -16.22 -15.25
N PHE A 183 -8.54 -16.06 -14.85
CA PHE A 183 -9.53 -17.15 -14.72
C PHE A 183 -10.92 -16.63 -15.09
N GLU A 184 -11.82 -17.54 -15.48
CA GLU A 184 -13.22 -17.20 -15.69
C GLU A 184 -13.92 -17.03 -14.34
N PRO A 185 -14.53 -15.88 -14.05
CA PRO A 185 -15.21 -15.66 -12.78
C PRO A 185 -16.51 -16.46 -12.73
N GLY A 186 -16.94 -16.84 -11.52
CA GLY A 186 -18.25 -17.44 -11.30
C GLY A 186 -19.37 -16.48 -11.67
N THR A 187 -20.48 -17.03 -12.14
CA THR A 187 -21.65 -16.25 -12.61
C THR A 187 -22.57 -15.74 -11.50
N ARG A 188 -22.41 -16.23 -10.26
CA ARG A 188 -23.22 -15.78 -9.13
C ARG A 188 -22.80 -14.38 -8.70
N PRO A 189 -23.73 -13.43 -8.53
CA PRO A 189 -23.42 -12.13 -7.97
C PRO A 189 -22.90 -12.24 -6.53
N GLY A 190 -21.96 -11.35 -6.17
CA GLY A 190 -21.45 -11.24 -4.81
C GLY A 190 -19.96 -11.57 -4.67
N TRP A 191 -19.53 -11.68 -3.42
CA TRP A 191 -18.14 -11.97 -3.08
C TRP A 191 -17.79 -13.44 -3.27
N HIS A 192 -16.70 -13.69 -3.96
CA HIS A 192 -16.14 -15.02 -4.20
C HIS A 192 -14.74 -15.11 -3.59
N PRO A 193 -14.51 -15.98 -2.58
CA PRO A 193 -13.18 -16.16 -2.03
C PRO A 193 -12.24 -16.80 -3.05
N LEU A 194 -10.98 -16.39 -3.04
CA LEU A 194 -9.89 -16.97 -3.81
C LEU A 194 -8.85 -17.56 -2.87
N GLU A 195 -8.36 -18.72 -3.23
CA GLU A 195 -7.21 -19.34 -2.58
C GLU A 195 -6.23 -19.81 -3.64
N VAL A 196 -5.00 -19.31 -3.56
CA VAL A 196 -3.89 -19.76 -4.43
C VAL A 196 -2.96 -20.64 -3.60
N ARG A 197 -2.75 -21.87 -4.04
CA ARG A 197 -1.87 -22.84 -3.38
C ARG A 197 -0.71 -23.21 -4.29
N THR A 198 0.48 -23.33 -3.71
CA THR A 198 1.63 -23.89 -4.41
C THR A 198 1.70 -25.41 -4.18
N ARG A 199 2.37 -26.10 -5.11
CA ARG A 199 2.71 -27.52 -4.92
C ARG A 199 3.92 -27.73 -4.00
N LYS A 200 4.65 -26.65 -3.68
CA LYS A 200 5.83 -26.68 -2.82
C LYS A 200 5.50 -26.01 -1.50
N ASP A 201 5.66 -26.74 -0.41
CA ASP A 201 5.28 -26.26 0.94
C ASP A 201 6.18 -25.14 1.50
N ASN A 202 7.34 -24.91 0.89
CA ASN A 202 8.30 -23.88 1.31
C ASN A 202 8.11 -22.51 0.63
N LEU A 203 7.01 -22.33 -0.11
CA LEU A 203 6.70 -21.06 -0.77
C LEU A 203 5.54 -20.36 -0.06
N ILE A 204 5.70 -19.08 0.18
CA ILE A 204 4.64 -18.20 0.66
C ILE A 204 3.92 -17.61 -0.54
N VAL A 205 2.60 -17.73 -0.58
CA VAL A 205 1.77 -17.12 -1.62
C VAL A 205 1.08 -15.90 -1.06
N ARG A 206 1.18 -14.80 -1.78
CA ARG A 206 0.38 -13.59 -1.57
C ARG A 206 -0.55 -13.42 -2.76
N ALA A 207 -1.83 -13.31 -2.50
CA ALA A 207 -2.85 -13.06 -3.50
C ALA A 207 -4.05 -12.39 -2.82
N ARG A 208 -4.85 -11.65 -3.57
CA ARG A 208 -6.11 -11.13 -3.04
C ARG A 208 -6.98 -12.26 -2.51
N SER A 209 -7.72 -12.00 -1.44
CA SER A 209 -8.52 -13.03 -0.78
C SER A 209 -9.82 -13.39 -1.51
N GLY A 210 -10.20 -12.61 -2.53
CA GLY A 210 -11.42 -12.85 -3.31
C GLY A 210 -11.66 -11.79 -4.37
N TYR A 211 -12.82 -11.89 -5.02
CA TYR A 211 -13.28 -10.92 -6.00
C TYR A 211 -14.80 -10.75 -5.94
N MET A 212 -15.30 -9.62 -6.43
CA MET A 212 -16.73 -9.38 -6.61
C MET A 212 -17.15 -9.79 -8.02
N ALA A 213 -18.17 -10.63 -8.15
CA ALA A 213 -18.80 -10.97 -9.43
C ALA A 213 -20.18 -10.33 -9.53
N GLY A 214 -20.62 -10.04 -10.76
CA GLY A 214 -21.98 -9.62 -11.04
C GLY A 214 -22.33 -8.18 -10.69
N GLN A 215 -21.37 -7.31 -10.40
CA GLN A 215 -21.58 -5.87 -10.45
C GLN A 215 -21.43 -5.41 -11.90
N ALA A 216 -22.54 -5.02 -12.52
CA ALA A 216 -22.46 -4.24 -13.77
C ALA A 216 -21.68 -2.96 -13.44
N GLN A 217 -20.67 -2.65 -14.24
CA GLN A 217 -20.08 -1.33 -14.24
C GLN A 217 -21.14 -0.38 -14.82
N ASP A 218 -21.77 0.39 -13.92
CA ASP A 218 -22.56 1.57 -14.30
C ASP A 218 -21.64 2.75 -14.58
#